data_c9296125000e02c49901564bbfe269ee
#
_entry.id   c9296125000e02c49901564bbfe269ee
#
_cell.length_a   1.000
_cell.length_b   1.000
_cell.length_c   1.000
_cell.angle_alpha   90.00
_cell.angle_beta   90.00
_cell.angle_gamma   90.00
#
_symmetry.space_group_name_H-M   'P 1'
#
loop_
_entity.id
_entity.type
_entity.pdbx_description
1 polymer ?
#
loop_
_entity_poly.entity_id
_entity_poly.type
_entity_poly.pdbx_seq_one_letter_code
_entity_poly.pdbx_strand_id
1 'polypeptide(L)'
;MRLSSWIKLAEACVGTAFLIALFAAWRADRRDRAQLQTQLAATQKTIADLTAQQNDRTAQLAKTLAQLAAQKEAVRTPEQAVQNLPSVLPLPSPILPTPAPPPPALEGGKAAVTPPGPAPALIPAEDLKPLYDFAADCKACQAKLASTQADLADEQAKSQALQKERDAALQAAKGGSVWRRIGRAAKWLIIGAAAGAIAAESHR
;
A
#
# COMPACT_ATOMS: atom_id res chain seq x y z
N MET A 1 -31.96 26.92 -63.44
CA MET A 1 -30.61 26.29 -63.37
C MET A 1 -29.82 26.54 -62.06
N ARG A 2 -30.30 27.25 -61.04
CA ARG A 2 -29.55 27.54 -59.77
C ARG A 2 -29.84 26.56 -58.63
N LEU A 3 -30.94 25.81 -58.67
CA LEU A 3 -31.33 24.91 -57.55
C LEU A 3 -30.42 23.68 -57.40
N SER A 4 -29.99 23.08 -58.54
CA SER A 4 -29.11 21.89 -58.53
C SER A 4 -27.70 22.16 -57.99
N SER A 5 -27.23 23.41 -58.10
CA SER A 5 -25.91 23.78 -57.60
C SER A 5 -25.90 23.89 -56.06
N TRP A 6 -27.00 24.37 -55.46
CA TRP A 6 -27.15 24.49 -53.99
C TRP A 6 -27.28 23.13 -53.32
N ILE A 7 -27.97 22.17 -53.97
CA ILE A 7 -28.09 20.80 -53.46
C ILE A 7 -26.71 20.11 -53.44
N LYS A 8 -25.91 20.23 -54.48
CA LYS A 8 -24.54 19.67 -54.51
C LYS A 8 -23.62 20.30 -53.46
N LEU A 9 -23.79 21.59 -53.18
CA LEU A 9 -23.00 22.30 -52.17
C LEU A 9 -23.41 21.85 -50.75
N ALA A 10 -24.70 21.62 -50.51
CA ALA A 10 -25.19 21.08 -49.23
C ALA A 10 -24.69 19.65 -48.98
N GLU A 11 -24.70 18.77 -50.00
CA GLU A 11 -24.15 17.41 -49.92
C GLU A 11 -22.65 17.41 -49.61
N ALA A 12 -21.88 18.28 -50.25
CA ALA A 12 -20.44 18.41 -49.99
C ALA A 12 -20.18 18.88 -48.56
N CYS A 13 -20.96 19.84 -48.03
CA CYS A 13 -20.86 20.30 -46.63
C CYS A 13 -21.22 19.23 -45.61
N VAL A 14 -22.25 18.42 -45.84
CA VAL A 14 -22.65 17.32 -45.01
C VAL A 14 -21.58 16.18 -45.03
N GLY A 15 -21.04 15.90 -46.16
CA GLY A 15 -19.97 14.91 -46.35
C GLY A 15 -18.67 15.32 -45.59
N THR A 16 -18.27 16.57 -45.74
CA THR A 16 -17.08 17.10 -45.03
C THR A 16 -17.29 17.15 -43.49
N ALA A 17 -18.45 17.60 -43.02
CA ALA A 17 -18.78 17.58 -41.59
C ALA A 17 -18.78 16.19 -41.01
N PHE A 18 -19.26 15.20 -41.77
CA PHE A 18 -19.24 13.80 -41.37
C PHE A 18 -17.82 13.23 -41.28
N LEU A 19 -16.95 13.51 -42.23
CA LEU A 19 -15.54 13.10 -42.22
C LEU A 19 -14.80 13.71 -41.02
N ILE A 20 -15.03 15.00 -40.73
CA ILE A 20 -14.45 15.67 -39.54
C ILE A 20 -14.94 15.01 -38.27
N ALA A 21 -16.21 14.69 -38.13
CA ALA A 21 -16.77 14.01 -36.96
C ALA A 21 -16.18 12.60 -36.78
N LEU A 22 -16.01 11.85 -37.88
CA LEU A 22 -15.33 10.54 -37.84
C LEU A 22 -13.88 10.65 -37.39
N PHE A 23 -13.16 11.60 -37.93
CA PHE A 23 -11.75 11.81 -37.57
C PHE A 23 -11.61 12.26 -36.10
N ALA A 24 -12.47 13.15 -35.62
CA ALA A 24 -12.50 13.56 -34.22
C ALA A 24 -12.82 12.39 -33.28
N ALA A 25 -13.79 11.54 -33.64
CA ALA A 25 -14.15 10.34 -32.87
C ALA A 25 -12.99 9.33 -32.83
N TRP A 26 -12.33 9.10 -33.95
CA TRP A 26 -11.17 8.20 -34.02
C TRP A 26 -9.97 8.74 -33.21
N ARG A 27 -9.73 10.06 -33.27
CA ARG A 27 -8.66 10.69 -32.49
C ARG A 27 -8.96 10.64 -30.99
N ALA A 28 -10.21 10.77 -30.56
CA ALA A 28 -10.63 10.62 -29.16
C ALA A 28 -10.43 9.18 -28.67
N ASP A 29 -10.82 8.18 -29.47
CA ASP A 29 -10.63 6.76 -29.10
C ASP A 29 -9.15 6.40 -28.94
N ARG A 30 -8.28 6.90 -29.79
CA ARG A 30 -6.81 6.71 -29.65
C ARG A 30 -6.26 7.32 -28.37
N ARG A 31 -6.70 8.53 -28.00
CA ARG A 31 -6.27 9.20 -26.77
C ARG A 31 -6.70 8.41 -25.54
N ASP A 32 -7.93 7.90 -25.54
CA ASP A 32 -8.45 7.12 -24.41
C ASP A 32 -7.69 5.81 -24.24
N ARG A 33 -7.35 5.12 -25.34
CA ARG A 33 -6.52 3.90 -25.28
C ARG A 33 -5.12 4.20 -24.75
N ALA A 34 -4.50 5.29 -25.18
CA ALA A 34 -3.19 5.71 -24.69
C ALA A 34 -3.25 6.05 -23.18
N GLN A 35 -4.30 6.73 -22.72
CA GLN A 35 -4.49 7.03 -21.30
C GLN A 35 -4.69 5.76 -20.45
N LEU A 36 -5.47 4.79 -20.94
CA LEU A 36 -5.64 3.51 -20.26
C LEU A 36 -4.32 2.75 -20.17
N GLN A 37 -3.54 2.71 -21.23
CA GLN A 37 -2.22 2.06 -21.21
C GLN A 37 -1.27 2.71 -20.23
N THR A 38 -1.24 4.05 -20.16
CA THR A 38 -0.40 4.76 -19.17
C THR A 38 -0.88 4.50 -17.74
N GLN A 39 -2.18 4.43 -17.50
CA GLN A 39 -2.74 4.09 -16.18
C GLN A 39 -2.40 2.64 -15.77
N LEU A 40 -2.54 1.67 -16.69
CA LEU A 40 -2.16 0.28 -16.47
C LEU A 40 -0.67 0.16 -16.12
N ALA A 41 0.19 0.79 -16.92
CA ALA A 41 1.63 0.78 -16.66
C ALA A 41 1.98 1.42 -15.31
N ALA A 42 1.33 2.52 -14.93
CA ALA A 42 1.52 3.15 -13.63
C ALA A 42 1.07 2.25 -12.48
N THR A 43 -0.09 1.57 -12.60
CA THR A 43 -0.58 0.62 -11.60
C THR A 43 0.35 -0.57 -11.46
N GLN A 44 0.81 -1.15 -12.55
CA GLN A 44 1.76 -2.27 -12.54
C GLN A 44 3.08 -1.87 -11.87
N LYS A 45 3.59 -0.67 -12.18
CA LYS A 45 4.78 -0.14 -11.51
C LYS A 45 4.56 0.00 -10.01
N THR A 46 3.44 0.59 -9.59
CA THR A 46 3.13 0.73 -8.15
C THR A 46 3.08 -0.63 -7.45
N ILE A 47 2.45 -1.65 -8.06
CA ILE A 47 2.40 -3.00 -7.50
C ILE A 47 3.80 -3.62 -7.41
N ALA A 48 4.64 -3.43 -8.43
CA ALA A 48 6.01 -3.93 -8.44
C ALA A 48 6.86 -3.26 -7.34
N ASP A 49 6.77 -1.94 -7.20
CA ASP A 49 7.48 -1.16 -6.18
C ASP A 49 7.04 -1.59 -4.76
N LEU A 50 5.74 -1.75 -4.50
CA LEU A 50 5.23 -2.23 -3.21
C LEU A 50 5.68 -3.67 -2.92
N THR A 51 5.73 -4.54 -3.92
CA THR A 51 6.22 -5.92 -3.77
C THR A 51 7.72 -5.95 -3.46
N ALA A 52 8.52 -5.11 -4.11
CA ALA A 52 9.94 -4.97 -3.78
C ALA A 52 10.14 -4.49 -2.34
N GLN A 53 9.38 -3.49 -1.89
CA GLN A 53 9.43 -3.01 -0.50
C GLN A 53 9.05 -4.09 0.53
N GLN A 54 8.04 -4.93 0.24
CA GLN A 54 7.67 -6.06 1.10
C GLN A 54 8.82 -7.08 1.20
N ASN A 55 9.46 -7.40 0.07
CA ASN A 55 10.60 -8.32 0.06
C ASN A 55 11.77 -7.78 0.86
N ASP A 56 12.09 -6.49 0.73
CA ASP A 56 13.16 -5.83 1.49
C ASP A 56 12.84 -5.83 3.00
N ARG A 57 11.61 -5.52 3.40
CA ARG A 57 11.19 -5.61 4.81
C ARG A 57 11.28 -7.03 5.36
N THR A 58 10.85 -8.01 4.58
CA THR A 58 10.96 -9.42 4.97
C THR A 58 12.41 -9.83 5.20
N ALA A 59 13.31 -9.41 4.31
CA ALA A 59 14.74 -9.68 4.46
C ALA A 59 15.33 -8.96 5.70
N GLN A 60 14.96 -7.71 5.95
CA GLN A 60 15.37 -6.96 7.14
C GLN A 60 14.82 -7.58 8.42
N LEU A 61 13.56 -8.01 8.43
CA LEU A 61 12.95 -8.71 9.56
C LEU A 61 13.70 -10.00 9.85
N ALA A 62 13.96 -10.83 8.83
CA ALA A 62 14.72 -12.07 9.00
C ALA A 62 16.12 -11.83 9.60
N LYS A 63 16.81 -10.78 9.14
CA LYS A 63 18.11 -10.37 9.70
C LYS A 63 17.98 -9.94 11.17
N THR A 64 16.98 -9.14 11.50
CA THR A 64 16.74 -8.69 12.89
C THR A 64 16.43 -9.87 13.82
N LEU A 65 15.58 -10.80 13.37
CA LEU A 65 15.26 -12.00 14.16
C LEU A 65 16.48 -12.90 14.37
N ALA A 66 17.31 -13.08 13.33
CA ALA A 66 18.55 -13.83 13.45
C ALA A 66 19.54 -13.18 14.43
N GLN A 67 19.64 -11.84 14.40
CA GLN A 67 20.48 -11.10 15.36
C GLN A 67 19.97 -11.26 16.80
N LEU A 68 18.66 -11.15 17.03
CA LEU A 68 18.08 -11.36 18.36
C LEU A 68 18.29 -12.80 18.86
N ALA A 69 18.15 -13.81 17.99
CA ALA A 69 18.43 -15.20 18.32
C ALA A 69 19.90 -15.39 18.70
N ALA A 70 20.83 -14.85 17.91
CA ALA A 70 22.25 -14.92 18.21
C ALA A 70 22.61 -14.22 19.54
N GLN A 71 21.97 -13.08 19.84
CA GLN A 71 22.12 -12.37 21.13
C GLN A 71 21.62 -13.22 22.29
N LYS A 72 20.49 -13.91 22.17
CA LYS A 72 19.98 -14.84 23.20
C LYS A 72 20.95 -15.98 23.48
N GLU A 73 21.57 -16.56 22.46
CA GLU A 73 22.54 -17.64 22.59
C GLU A 73 23.88 -17.13 23.18
N ALA A 74 24.28 -15.90 22.92
CA ALA A 74 25.49 -15.30 23.45
C ALA A 74 25.40 -14.99 24.95
N VAL A 75 24.20 -14.67 25.46
CA VAL A 75 23.95 -14.34 26.87
C VAL A 75 23.73 -15.64 27.66
N ARG A 76 24.79 -16.10 28.36
CA ARG A 76 24.74 -17.35 29.12
C ARG A 76 24.77 -17.15 30.63
N THR A 77 25.28 -16.01 31.08
CA THR A 77 25.43 -15.74 32.54
C THR A 77 24.50 -14.59 32.97
N PRO A 78 24.10 -14.55 34.25
CA PRO A 78 23.27 -13.47 34.78
C PRO A 78 23.91 -12.08 34.59
N GLU A 79 25.23 -11.96 34.74
CA GLU A 79 25.98 -10.72 34.59
C GLU A 79 25.89 -10.21 33.14
N GLN A 80 26.03 -11.11 32.17
CA GLN A 80 25.85 -10.80 30.76
C GLN A 80 24.41 -10.35 30.45
N ALA A 81 23.43 -10.98 31.10
CA ALA A 81 22.01 -10.60 30.96
C ALA A 81 21.78 -9.14 31.42
N VAL A 82 22.30 -8.75 32.58
CA VAL A 82 22.20 -7.39 33.10
C VAL A 82 22.86 -6.37 32.16
N GLN A 83 24.07 -6.68 31.66
CA GLN A 83 24.78 -5.78 30.74
C GLN A 83 24.06 -5.58 29.41
N ASN A 84 23.43 -6.64 28.90
CA ASN A 84 22.75 -6.60 27.60
C ASN A 84 21.26 -6.24 27.67
N LEU A 85 20.65 -6.25 28.84
CA LEU A 85 19.21 -5.92 29.04
C LEU A 85 18.82 -4.54 28.48
N PRO A 86 19.62 -3.47 28.64
CA PRO A 86 19.30 -2.15 28.06
C PRO A 86 19.23 -2.17 26.52
N SER A 87 19.85 -3.13 25.85
CA SER A 87 19.82 -3.24 24.39
C SER A 87 18.48 -3.79 23.88
N VAL A 88 17.77 -4.57 24.66
CA VAL A 88 16.48 -5.19 24.31
C VAL A 88 15.29 -4.52 24.98
N LEU A 89 15.50 -3.92 26.17
CA LEU A 89 14.48 -3.21 26.94
C LEU A 89 14.95 -1.76 27.18
N PRO A 90 14.26 -0.72 26.67
CA PRO A 90 14.61 0.67 26.97
C PRO A 90 14.26 0.98 28.44
N LEU A 91 15.24 0.89 29.29
CA LEU A 91 15.09 1.20 30.72
C LEU A 91 15.43 2.68 30.95
N PRO A 92 14.63 3.40 31.75
CA PRO A 92 14.89 4.80 32.08
C PRO A 92 16.15 4.99 32.96
N SER A 93 16.59 3.94 33.62
CA SER A 93 17.80 3.94 34.45
C SER A 93 18.54 2.61 34.31
N PRO A 94 19.88 2.60 34.33
CA PRO A 94 20.64 1.36 34.26
C PRO A 94 20.36 0.53 35.52
N ILE A 95 20.19 -0.78 35.36
CA ILE A 95 20.08 -1.73 36.45
C ILE A 95 21.49 -1.92 37.02
N LEU A 96 21.71 -1.44 38.23
CA LEU A 96 22.93 -1.71 39.01
C LEU A 96 22.75 -3.04 39.73
N PRO A 97 23.63 -4.02 39.59
CA PRO A 97 23.62 -5.22 40.39
C PRO A 97 23.86 -4.85 41.82
N THR A 98 22.84 -4.93 42.64
CA THR A 98 22.99 -4.74 44.08
C THR A 98 23.51 -6.06 44.68
N PRO A 99 24.65 -6.06 45.41
CA PRO A 99 25.07 -7.26 46.11
C PRO A 99 23.96 -7.71 47.06
N ALA A 100 23.74 -9.03 47.13
CA ALA A 100 22.74 -9.59 48.04
C ALA A 100 22.95 -9.05 49.44
N PRO A 101 21.88 -8.53 50.13
CA PRO A 101 22.00 -8.09 51.49
C PRO A 101 22.52 -9.25 52.34
N PRO A 102 23.48 -9.01 53.28
CA PRO A 102 23.94 -10.02 54.16
C PRO A 102 22.73 -10.58 54.98
N PRO A 103 22.71 -11.88 55.29
CA PRO A 103 21.63 -12.46 56.08
C PRO A 103 21.45 -11.63 57.37
N PRO A 104 20.20 -11.38 57.82
CA PRO A 104 19.95 -10.56 58.97
C PRO A 104 20.68 -11.16 60.19
N ALA A 105 21.73 -10.48 60.67
CA ALA A 105 22.31 -10.79 61.94
C ALA A 105 21.24 -10.48 63.01
N LEU A 106 20.90 -11.52 63.75
CA LEU A 106 20.02 -11.44 64.91
C LEU A 106 20.74 -10.66 66.03
N GLU A 107 20.86 -9.33 65.89
CA GLU A 107 21.28 -8.47 66.98
C GLU A 107 20.40 -7.24 67.06
N GLY A 108 19.78 -7.06 68.22
CA GLY A 108 18.89 -5.99 68.60
C GLY A 108 19.57 -4.63 68.54
N GLY A 109 19.44 -3.95 67.40
CA GLY A 109 19.84 -2.54 67.23
C GLY A 109 18.68 -1.74 66.64
N LYS A 110 18.35 -0.62 67.30
CA LYS A 110 17.29 0.32 66.92
C LYS A 110 17.28 0.57 65.41
N ALA A 111 16.21 0.14 64.76
CA ALA A 111 15.98 0.42 63.36
C ALA A 111 15.89 1.95 63.17
N ALA A 112 16.83 2.54 62.47
CA ALA A 112 16.69 3.84 61.90
C ALA A 112 15.56 3.73 60.85
N VAL A 113 14.44 4.41 61.12
CA VAL A 113 13.30 4.54 60.20
C VAL A 113 13.75 5.42 59.06
N THR A 114 14.28 4.80 58.02
CA THR A 114 14.47 5.42 56.71
C THR A 114 13.08 5.58 56.10
N PRO A 115 12.68 6.77 55.58
CA PRO A 115 11.37 6.91 54.92
C PRO A 115 11.25 5.91 53.74
N PRO A 116 10.07 5.34 53.53
CA PRO A 116 9.87 4.34 52.49
C PRO A 116 9.96 5.02 51.12
N GLY A 117 11.17 5.11 50.57
CA GLY A 117 11.34 5.18 49.11
C GLY A 117 10.87 3.87 48.51
N PRO A 118 10.45 3.83 47.25
CA PRO A 118 10.08 2.60 46.58
C PRO A 118 11.24 1.60 46.74
N ALA A 119 10.99 0.52 47.46
CA ALA A 119 12.00 -0.51 47.67
C ALA A 119 12.50 -1.04 46.32
N PRO A 120 13.82 -1.05 46.08
CA PRO A 120 14.33 -1.61 44.84
C PRO A 120 13.88 -3.06 44.71
N ALA A 121 13.22 -3.40 43.57
CA ALA A 121 12.86 -4.77 43.30
C ALA A 121 14.14 -5.57 43.04
N LEU A 122 14.47 -6.50 43.91
CA LEU A 122 15.60 -7.41 43.78
C LEU A 122 15.14 -8.58 42.87
N ILE A 123 15.73 -8.69 41.73
CA ILE A 123 15.51 -9.83 40.81
C ILE A 123 16.55 -10.90 41.14
N PRO A 124 16.12 -12.15 41.46
CA PRO A 124 17.05 -13.26 41.67
C PRO A 124 17.94 -13.46 40.45
N ALA A 125 19.22 -13.84 40.65
CA ALA A 125 20.17 -14.04 39.58
C ALA A 125 19.70 -15.09 38.54
N GLU A 126 18.98 -16.12 39.03
CA GLU A 126 18.39 -17.19 38.22
C GLU A 126 17.29 -16.72 37.26
N ASP A 127 16.59 -15.60 37.59
CA ASP A 127 15.52 -15.05 36.78
C ASP A 127 16.00 -14.00 35.75
N LEU A 128 17.25 -13.55 35.83
CA LEU A 128 17.79 -12.51 34.94
C LEU A 128 17.90 -12.98 33.49
N LYS A 129 18.33 -14.23 33.28
CA LYS A 129 18.39 -14.78 31.91
C LYS A 129 17.00 -15.01 31.31
N PRO A 130 16.02 -15.65 32.00
CA PRO A 130 14.63 -15.73 31.55
C PRO A 130 14.03 -14.37 31.23
N LEU A 131 14.28 -13.36 32.05
CA LEU A 131 13.81 -12.00 31.81
C LEU A 131 14.41 -11.38 30.53
N TYR A 132 15.70 -11.56 30.30
CA TYR A 132 16.38 -11.13 29.10
C TYR A 132 15.80 -11.83 27.85
N ASP A 133 15.64 -13.16 27.92
CA ASP A 133 15.06 -13.96 26.84
C ASP A 133 13.63 -13.50 26.52
N PHE A 134 12.81 -13.26 27.54
CA PHE A 134 11.47 -12.71 27.39
C PHE A 134 11.47 -11.31 26.73
N ALA A 135 12.36 -10.42 27.17
CA ALA A 135 12.47 -9.08 26.58
C ALA A 135 12.90 -9.15 25.10
N ALA A 136 13.83 -10.04 24.75
CA ALA A 136 14.24 -10.29 23.38
C ALA A 136 13.09 -10.85 22.52
N ASP A 137 12.29 -11.77 23.06
CA ASP A 137 11.11 -12.33 22.38
C ASP A 137 10.01 -11.27 22.19
N CYS A 138 9.79 -10.40 23.17
CA CYS A 138 8.89 -9.27 23.03
C CYS A 138 9.34 -8.32 21.90
N LYS A 139 10.65 -8.01 21.83
CA LYS A 139 11.22 -7.20 20.75
C LYS A 139 11.05 -7.87 19.37
N ALA A 140 11.27 -9.17 19.30
CA ALA A 140 11.03 -9.95 18.08
C ALA A 140 9.55 -9.92 17.68
N CYS A 141 8.64 -10.05 18.64
CA CYS A 141 7.20 -9.96 18.41
C CYS A 141 6.79 -8.57 17.91
N GLN A 142 7.32 -7.50 18.51
CA GLN A 142 7.07 -6.13 18.05
C GLN A 142 7.59 -5.90 16.62
N ALA A 143 8.77 -6.40 16.29
CA ALA A 143 9.31 -6.31 14.92
C ALA A 143 8.44 -7.04 13.91
N LYS A 144 7.95 -8.25 14.24
CA LYS A 144 7.00 -8.99 13.40
C LYS A 144 5.68 -8.23 13.23
N LEU A 145 5.14 -7.69 14.31
CA LEU A 145 3.90 -6.93 14.27
C LEU A 145 4.03 -5.69 13.37
N ALA A 146 5.10 -4.92 13.52
CA ALA A 146 5.36 -3.75 12.69
C ALA A 146 5.49 -4.11 11.20
N SER A 147 6.18 -5.21 10.89
CA SER A 147 6.29 -5.71 9.52
C SER A 147 4.93 -6.11 8.95
N THR A 148 4.15 -6.91 9.68
CA THR A 148 2.83 -7.36 9.21
C THR A 148 1.83 -6.23 9.06
N GLN A 149 1.87 -5.21 9.91
CA GLN A 149 1.04 -4.01 9.76
C GLN A 149 1.41 -3.22 8.50
N ALA A 150 2.70 -3.08 8.21
CA ALA A 150 3.15 -2.43 6.98
C ALA A 150 2.76 -3.24 5.73
N ASP A 151 2.89 -4.57 5.78
CA ASP A 151 2.50 -5.45 4.68
C ASP A 151 0.98 -5.40 4.43
N LEU A 152 0.17 -5.33 5.50
CA LEU A 152 -1.28 -5.15 5.39
C LEU A 152 -1.63 -3.81 4.70
N ALA A 153 -0.95 -2.73 5.07
CA ALA A 153 -1.16 -1.44 4.43
C ALA A 153 -0.81 -1.47 2.93
N ASP A 154 0.27 -2.15 2.56
CA ASP A 154 0.65 -2.31 1.15
C ASP A 154 -0.34 -3.18 0.38
N GLU A 155 -0.84 -4.27 0.96
CA GLU A 155 -1.88 -5.09 0.33
C GLU A 155 -3.19 -4.33 0.14
N GLN A 156 -3.56 -3.47 1.08
CA GLN A 156 -4.69 -2.56 0.92
C GLN A 156 -4.46 -1.56 -0.22
N ALA A 157 -3.25 -1.00 -0.33
CA ALA A 157 -2.89 -0.10 -1.42
C ALA A 157 -2.92 -0.80 -2.80
N LYS A 158 -2.40 -2.04 -2.89
CA LYS A 158 -2.47 -2.87 -4.10
C LYS A 158 -3.93 -3.17 -4.48
N SER A 159 -4.75 -3.55 -3.51
CA SER A 159 -6.17 -3.82 -3.73
C SER A 159 -6.92 -2.60 -4.26
N GLN A 160 -6.67 -1.41 -3.68
CA GLN A 160 -7.27 -0.16 -4.16
C GLN A 160 -6.80 0.20 -5.59
N ALA A 161 -5.51 -0.02 -5.90
CA ALA A 161 -4.98 0.20 -7.23
C ALA A 161 -5.65 -0.71 -8.27
N LEU A 162 -5.81 -2.00 -7.96
CA LEU A 162 -6.50 -2.97 -8.81
C LEU A 162 -8.00 -2.67 -8.97
N GLN A 163 -8.67 -2.18 -7.91
CA GLN A 163 -10.07 -1.75 -8.01
C GLN A 163 -10.22 -0.56 -8.97
N LYS A 164 -9.35 0.45 -8.88
CA LYS A 164 -9.36 1.58 -9.81
C LYS A 164 -9.12 1.14 -11.26
N GLU A 165 -8.21 0.20 -11.47
CA GLU A 165 -7.94 -0.38 -12.78
C GLU A 165 -9.16 -1.12 -13.32
N ARG A 166 -9.78 -1.98 -12.51
CA ARG A 166 -11.01 -2.69 -12.86
C ARG A 166 -12.13 -1.72 -13.25
N ASP A 167 -12.33 -0.67 -12.43
CA ASP A 167 -13.40 0.29 -12.66
C ASP A 167 -13.14 1.11 -13.94
N ALA A 168 -11.89 1.48 -14.21
CA ALA A 168 -11.48 2.12 -15.46
C ALA A 168 -11.72 1.19 -16.67
N ALA A 169 -11.36 -0.09 -16.56
CA ALA A 169 -11.60 -1.09 -17.60
C ALA A 169 -13.09 -1.30 -17.85
N LEU A 170 -13.91 -1.38 -16.80
CA LEU A 170 -15.37 -1.49 -16.92
C LEU A 170 -16.00 -0.26 -17.57
N GLN A 171 -15.53 0.95 -17.24
CA GLN A 171 -15.98 2.18 -17.89
C GLN A 171 -15.60 2.20 -19.38
N ALA A 172 -14.40 1.75 -19.71
CA ALA A 172 -13.95 1.63 -21.10
C ALA A 172 -14.78 0.58 -21.86
N ALA A 173 -15.03 -0.60 -21.27
CA ALA A 173 -15.84 -1.66 -21.85
C ALA A 173 -17.31 -1.24 -22.07
N LYS A 174 -17.90 -0.50 -21.12
CA LYS A 174 -19.24 0.08 -21.26
C LYS A 174 -19.32 1.23 -22.25
N GLY A 175 -18.22 1.59 -22.91
CA GLY A 175 -18.18 2.61 -23.97
C GLY A 175 -18.07 4.05 -23.48
N GLY A 176 -17.53 4.27 -22.29
CA GLY A 176 -17.31 5.60 -21.75
C GLY A 176 -18.58 6.27 -21.22
N SER A 177 -18.54 7.60 -21.06
CA SER A 177 -19.65 8.40 -20.53
C SER A 177 -20.93 8.25 -21.38
N VAL A 178 -22.08 8.51 -20.78
CA VAL A 178 -23.42 8.51 -21.45
C VAL A 178 -23.38 9.33 -22.73
N TRP A 179 -22.66 10.43 -22.75
CA TRP A 179 -22.48 11.29 -23.92
C TRP A 179 -21.76 10.58 -25.10
N ARG A 180 -20.81 9.67 -24.84
CA ARG A 180 -20.18 8.85 -25.88
C ARG A 180 -21.12 7.79 -26.45
N ARG A 181 -22.03 7.25 -25.62
CA ARG A 181 -23.09 6.32 -26.10
C ARG A 181 -24.08 7.06 -26.99
N ILE A 182 -24.51 8.24 -26.57
CA ILE A 182 -25.40 9.11 -27.36
C ILE A 182 -24.71 9.51 -28.67
N GLY A 183 -23.44 9.89 -28.64
CA GLY A 183 -22.67 10.23 -29.84
C GLY A 183 -22.54 9.04 -30.82
N ARG A 184 -22.38 7.81 -30.32
CA ARG A 184 -22.38 6.59 -31.15
C ARG A 184 -23.77 6.30 -31.75
N ALA A 185 -24.82 6.42 -30.95
CA ALA A 185 -26.18 6.22 -31.42
C ALA A 185 -26.58 7.28 -32.45
N ALA A 186 -26.26 8.55 -32.20
CA ALA A 186 -26.46 9.65 -33.15
C ALA A 186 -25.72 9.43 -34.49
N LYS A 187 -24.49 8.88 -34.43
CA LYS A 187 -23.73 8.55 -35.62
C LYS A 187 -24.43 7.50 -36.50
N TRP A 188 -25.00 6.45 -35.91
CA TRP A 188 -25.75 5.44 -36.64
C TRP A 188 -27.09 5.97 -37.19
N LEU A 189 -27.75 6.86 -36.46
CA LEU A 189 -28.94 7.55 -36.94
C LEU A 189 -28.65 8.43 -38.16
N ILE A 190 -27.55 9.19 -38.15
CA ILE A 190 -27.13 10.02 -39.28
C ILE A 190 -26.78 9.17 -40.50
N ILE A 191 -26.05 8.05 -40.29
CA ILE A 191 -25.74 7.11 -41.38
C ILE A 191 -27.00 6.51 -41.96
N GLY A 192 -27.94 6.08 -41.13
CA GLY A 192 -29.23 5.52 -41.57
C GLY A 192 -30.10 6.54 -42.31
N ALA A 193 -30.15 7.79 -41.84
CA ALA A 193 -30.89 8.85 -42.51
C ALA A 193 -30.29 9.23 -43.89
N ALA A 194 -28.95 9.30 -43.98
CA ALA A 194 -28.27 9.56 -45.27
C ALA A 194 -28.48 8.41 -46.29
N ALA A 195 -28.37 7.17 -45.84
CA ALA A 195 -28.64 6.01 -46.68
C ALA A 195 -30.11 5.93 -47.13
N GLY A 196 -31.04 6.27 -46.24
CA GLY A 196 -32.46 6.33 -46.55
C GLY A 196 -32.82 7.45 -47.55
N ALA A 197 -32.18 8.60 -47.46
CA ALA A 197 -32.38 9.72 -48.42
C ALA A 197 -31.90 9.33 -49.83
N ILE A 198 -30.73 8.68 -49.95
CA ILE A 198 -30.18 8.23 -51.22
C ILE A 198 -31.09 7.15 -51.87
N ALA A 199 -31.61 6.22 -51.05
CA ALA A 199 -32.52 5.17 -51.54
C ALA A 199 -33.88 5.77 -52.04
N ALA A 200 -34.39 6.80 -51.34
CA ALA A 200 -35.63 7.46 -51.74
C ALA A 200 -35.51 8.28 -53.05
N GLU A 201 -34.31 8.77 -53.35
CA GLU A 201 -34.03 9.55 -54.58
C GLU A 201 -33.81 8.63 -55.77
N SER A 202 -33.29 7.39 -55.57
CA SER A 202 -33.10 6.41 -56.65
C SER A 202 -34.40 5.74 -57.13
N HIS A 203 -35.50 5.94 -56.38
CA HIS A 203 -36.85 5.42 -56.72
C HIS A 203 -37.77 6.44 -57.37
N ARG A 204 -37.31 7.68 -57.62
CA ARG A 204 -38.01 8.71 -58.40
C ARG A 204 -37.36 8.87 -59.76
#